data_dea14fe5210c0b1079f0ebe00be2e2e5
#
_entry.id   dea14fe5210c0b1079f0ebe00be2e2e5
#
_cell.length_a   1.000
_cell.length_b   1.000
_cell.length_c   1.000
_cell.angle_alpha   90.00
_cell.angle_beta   90.00
_cell.angle_gamma   90.00
#
_symmetry.space_group_name_H-M   'P 1'
#
loop_
_entity.id
_entity.type
_entity.pdbx_description
1 polymer ?
#
loop_
_entity_poly.entity_id
_entity_poly.type
_entity_poly.pdbx_seq_one_letter_code
_entity_poly.pdbx_strand_id
1 'polypeptide(L)'
;STQVDPNKIEALASLMTYKCAIVEVPFGGSKGGLKIDKTKYSNNDLERITRRFAIELSKTGFLSPSTNVPAPDVGTSSKEMAWIVEGYKSIHPNDINHIGCVTGKPIELGGINGRNEATGRGVAEALLEFFRHPDEVKKSKLNKSLSKNSIVIQGMGNVGFNFIKSVYQMYPLIKVTGIIEKNGSIYDPSGIDLDKFIKKFDKYKDIKKINFKGFLKKNSIEDFPADILI
;
A
#
# COMPACT_ATOMS: atom_id res chain seq x y z
N SER A 1 1.42 8.45 13.13
CA SER A 1 2.51 9.15 12.41
C SER A 1 2.73 10.55 12.98
N THR A 2 3.98 11.03 13.00
CA THR A 2 4.32 12.41 13.43
C THR A 2 3.80 13.49 12.47
N GLN A 3 3.45 13.11 11.24
CA GLN A 3 3.01 14.01 10.17
C GLN A 3 1.48 14.17 10.07
N VAL A 4 0.75 13.70 11.06
CA VAL A 4 -0.71 13.87 11.10
C VAL A 4 -1.03 15.33 11.45
N ASP A 5 -1.82 15.97 10.60
CA ASP A 5 -2.41 17.30 10.80
C ASP A 5 -3.81 17.36 10.17
N PRO A 6 -4.69 18.28 10.62
CA PRO A 6 -6.07 18.37 10.18
C PRO A 6 -6.22 18.56 8.67
N ASN A 7 -5.47 19.47 8.05
CA ASN A 7 -5.58 19.79 6.63
C ASN A 7 -5.21 18.58 5.77
N LYS A 8 -4.15 17.86 6.17
CA LYS A 8 -3.73 16.63 5.49
C LYS A 8 -4.79 15.53 5.61
N ILE A 9 -5.42 15.39 6.77
CA ILE A 9 -6.48 14.41 6.99
C ILE A 9 -7.70 14.74 6.14
N GLU A 10 -8.12 15.99 6.07
CA GLU A 10 -9.23 16.44 5.22
C GLU A 10 -8.97 16.18 3.73
N ALA A 11 -7.78 16.55 3.24
CA ALA A 11 -7.38 16.27 1.86
C ALA A 11 -7.42 14.76 1.55
N LEU A 12 -6.90 13.91 2.45
CA LEU A 12 -6.93 12.46 2.28
C LEU A 12 -8.35 11.88 2.36
N ALA A 13 -9.24 12.44 3.20
CA ALA A 13 -10.63 12.04 3.25
C ALA A 13 -11.36 12.37 1.93
N SER A 14 -11.10 13.53 1.36
CA SER A 14 -11.63 13.91 0.05
C SER A 14 -11.17 12.95 -1.07
N LEU A 15 -9.89 12.60 -1.09
CA LEU A 15 -9.36 11.60 -2.03
C LEU A 15 -10.02 10.22 -1.86
N MET A 16 -10.35 9.82 -0.62
CA MET A 16 -11.08 8.58 -0.37
C MET A 16 -12.49 8.60 -0.95
N THR A 17 -13.18 9.76 -0.98
CA THR A 17 -14.48 9.91 -1.64
C THR A 17 -14.37 9.61 -3.13
N TYR A 18 -13.39 10.19 -3.82
CA TYR A 18 -13.16 9.90 -5.24
C TYR A 18 -12.79 8.43 -5.47
N LYS A 19 -11.95 7.86 -4.62
CA LYS A 19 -11.56 6.45 -4.72
C LYS A 19 -12.77 5.51 -4.64
N CYS A 20 -13.70 5.75 -3.71
CA CYS A 20 -14.92 4.97 -3.59
C CYS A 20 -15.84 5.15 -4.79
N ALA A 21 -16.00 6.39 -5.28
CA ALA A 21 -16.84 6.70 -6.43
C ALA A 21 -16.34 6.05 -7.72
N ILE A 22 -15.03 6.03 -7.98
CA ILE A 22 -14.44 5.43 -9.19
C ILE A 22 -14.76 3.92 -9.29
N VAL A 23 -14.85 3.22 -8.17
CA VAL A 23 -15.14 1.77 -8.13
C VAL A 23 -16.59 1.48 -7.75
N GLU A 24 -17.45 2.48 -7.77
CA GLU A 24 -18.90 2.38 -7.47
C GLU A 24 -19.22 1.75 -6.12
N VAL A 25 -18.33 1.95 -5.13
CA VAL A 25 -18.56 1.52 -3.75
C VAL A 25 -19.39 2.60 -3.06
N PRO A 26 -20.53 2.27 -2.40
CA PRO A 26 -21.46 3.26 -1.84
C PRO A 26 -20.98 3.81 -0.49
N PHE A 27 -19.72 4.27 -0.42
CA PHE A 27 -19.13 4.89 0.75
C PHE A 27 -18.68 6.33 0.47
N GLY A 28 -18.81 7.20 1.47
CA GLY A 28 -18.12 8.48 1.48
C GLY A 28 -16.63 8.33 1.81
N GLY A 29 -15.92 9.46 1.84
CA GLY A 29 -14.51 9.50 2.25
C GLY A 29 -14.36 9.83 3.72
N SER A 30 -13.50 9.10 4.38
CA SER A 30 -13.10 9.34 5.76
C SER A 30 -11.61 9.07 5.93
N LYS A 31 -10.98 9.82 6.82
CA LYS A 31 -9.58 9.63 7.21
C LYS A 31 -9.40 10.02 8.65
N GLY A 32 -8.49 9.34 9.34
CA GLY A 32 -8.17 9.66 10.72
C GLY A 32 -6.73 9.29 11.06
N GLY A 33 -6.26 9.73 12.21
CA GLY A 33 -4.92 9.36 12.65
C GLY A 33 -4.53 9.95 13.99
N LEU A 34 -3.51 9.34 14.61
CA LEU A 34 -2.88 9.84 15.83
C LEU A 34 -1.52 10.46 15.50
N LYS A 35 -1.27 11.67 16.01
CA LYS A 35 0.02 12.35 15.90
C LYS A 35 0.96 11.83 16.99
N ILE A 36 1.58 10.68 16.75
CA ILE A 36 2.53 10.05 17.66
C ILE A 36 3.77 9.56 16.92
N ASP A 37 4.89 9.50 17.64
CA ASP A 37 6.11 8.85 17.17
C ASP A 37 6.16 7.42 17.73
N LYS A 38 5.86 6.43 16.89
CA LYS A 38 5.84 5.01 17.27
C LYS A 38 7.16 4.52 17.87
N THR A 39 8.27 5.11 17.49
CA THR A 39 9.60 4.65 17.94
C THR A 39 9.84 4.91 19.42
N LYS A 40 9.05 5.79 20.02
CA LYS A 40 9.13 6.18 21.44
C LYS A 40 8.26 5.32 22.36
N TYR A 41 7.52 4.36 21.83
CA TYR A 41 6.56 3.56 22.58
C TYR A 41 6.85 2.07 22.44
N SER A 42 6.66 1.33 23.52
CA SER A 42 6.66 -0.13 23.46
C SER A 42 5.43 -0.67 22.73
N ASN A 43 5.46 -1.94 22.35
CA ASN A 43 4.26 -2.59 21.76
C ASN A 43 3.06 -2.54 22.69
N ASN A 44 3.25 -2.72 23.99
CA ASN A 44 2.17 -2.66 24.98
C ASN A 44 1.59 -1.25 25.10
N ASP A 45 2.41 -0.21 25.00
CA ASP A 45 1.93 1.16 25.00
C ASP A 45 1.13 1.46 23.72
N LEU A 46 1.62 1.01 22.55
CA LEU A 46 0.92 1.17 21.28
C LEU A 46 -0.43 0.45 21.29
N GLU A 47 -0.50 -0.72 21.89
CA GLU A 47 -1.77 -1.44 22.10
C GLU A 47 -2.74 -0.64 22.95
N ARG A 48 -2.30 -0.17 24.11
CA ARG A 48 -3.13 0.64 25.02
C ARG A 48 -3.62 1.92 24.35
N ILE A 49 -2.74 2.63 23.63
CA ILE A 49 -3.07 3.84 22.87
C ILE A 49 -4.11 3.51 21.79
N THR A 50 -3.93 2.44 21.04
CA THR A 50 -4.83 2.06 19.94
C THR A 50 -6.20 1.63 20.46
N ARG A 51 -6.25 0.83 21.53
CA ARG A 51 -7.50 0.44 22.17
C ARG A 51 -8.26 1.66 22.71
N ARG A 52 -7.56 2.59 23.38
CA ARG A 52 -8.17 3.82 23.87
C ARG A 52 -8.70 4.69 22.73
N PHE A 53 -7.94 4.82 21.65
CA PHE A 53 -8.39 5.54 20.46
C PHE A 53 -9.67 4.93 19.86
N ALA A 54 -9.74 3.61 19.73
CA ALA A 54 -10.93 2.91 19.27
C ALA A 54 -12.14 3.15 20.17
N ILE A 55 -11.95 3.11 21.49
CA ILE A 55 -13.00 3.39 22.48
C ILE A 55 -13.55 4.81 22.32
N GLU A 56 -12.68 5.81 22.19
CA GLU A 56 -13.12 7.20 22.04
C GLU A 56 -13.84 7.44 20.71
N LEU A 57 -13.34 6.86 19.61
CA LEU A 57 -14.04 6.92 18.32
C LEU A 57 -15.40 6.23 18.36
N SER A 58 -15.53 5.10 19.07
CA SER A 58 -16.79 4.37 19.22
C SER A 58 -17.81 5.20 20.00
N LYS A 59 -17.39 5.86 21.09
CA LYS A 59 -18.28 6.72 21.92
C LYS A 59 -18.82 7.92 21.15
N THR A 60 -18.04 8.44 20.21
CA THR A 60 -18.41 9.61 19.40
C THR A 60 -19.08 9.25 18.06
N GLY A 61 -19.30 7.95 17.78
CA GLY A 61 -19.92 7.48 16.54
C GLY A 61 -18.98 7.46 15.32
N PHE A 62 -17.69 7.76 15.52
CA PHE A 62 -16.67 7.75 14.44
C PHE A 62 -16.03 6.38 14.22
N LEU A 63 -16.52 5.33 14.85
CA LEU A 63 -16.13 3.94 14.59
C LEU A 63 -17.36 3.06 14.72
N SER A 64 -17.79 2.48 13.61
CA SER A 64 -18.97 1.60 13.57
C SER A 64 -18.98 0.78 12.28
N PRO A 65 -19.41 -0.50 12.31
CA PRO A 65 -19.59 -1.30 11.10
C PRO A 65 -20.55 -0.70 10.07
N SER A 66 -21.47 0.16 10.51
CA SER A 66 -22.53 0.73 9.67
C SER A 66 -22.20 2.11 9.08
N THR A 67 -21.29 2.86 9.68
CA THR A 67 -21.08 4.26 9.29
C THR A 67 -19.64 4.62 8.95
N ASN A 68 -18.65 4.06 9.65
CA ASN A 68 -17.26 4.42 9.44
C ASN A 68 -16.32 3.26 9.80
N VAL A 69 -15.66 2.70 8.77
CA VAL A 69 -14.85 1.48 8.85
C VAL A 69 -13.40 1.81 8.48
N PRO A 70 -12.51 2.04 9.45
CA PRO A 70 -11.10 2.27 9.19
C PRO A 70 -10.38 1.07 8.56
N ALA A 71 -9.25 1.38 7.93
CA ALA A 71 -8.30 0.41 7.36
C ALA A 71 -6.87 0.74 7.82
N PRO A 72 -5.93 -0.22 7.77
CA PRO A 72 -4.52 0.07 8.04
C PRO A 72 -3.94 1.00 6.98
N ASP A 73 -3.11 1.96 7.43
CA ASP A 73 -2.39 2.92 6.62
C ASP A 73 -1.02 3.19 7.23
N VAL A 74 -0.33 4.26 6.83
CA VAL A 74 1.02 4.60 7.32
C VAL A 74 1.12 4.51 8.85
N GLY A 75 1.97 3.62 9.31
CA GLY A 75 2.25 3.39 10.73
C GLY A 75 1.28 2.40 11.42
N THR A 76 0.35 1.78 10.70
CA THR A 76 -0.54 0.73 11.21
C THR A 76 -0.48 -0.53 10.34
N SER A 77 -0.87 -1.65 10.92
CA SER A 77 -0.88 -2.97 10.31
C SER A 77 -2.15 -3.75 10.72
N SER A 78 -2.24 -5.00 10.34
CA SER A 78 -3.30 -5.90 10.79
C SER A 78 -3.38 -6.03 12.31
N LYS A 79 -2.25 -5.88 13.00
CA LYS A 79 -2.15 -5.94 14.46
C LYS A 79 -2.92 -4.80 15.13
N GLU A 80 -2.72 -3.57 14.69
CA GLU A 80 -3.46 -2.41 15.20
C GLU A 80 -4.96 -2.54 14.90
N MET A 81 -5.32 -3.11 13.74
CA MET A 81 -6.72 -3.37 13.40
C MET A 81 -7.38 -4.38 14.37
N ALA A 82 -6.65 -5.43 14.77
CA ALA A 82 -7.14 -6.35 15.80
C ALA A 82 -7.45 -5.62 17.12
N TRP A 83 -6.54 -4.77 17.58
CA TRP A 83 -6.74 -3.98 18.81
C TRP A 83 -7.93 -3.01 18.71
N ILE A 84 -8.20 -2.46 17.51
CA ILE A 84 -9.38 -1.60 17.29
C ILE A 84 -10.66 -2.42 17.43
N VAL A 85 -10.74 -3.63 16.85
CA VAL A 85 -11.90 -4.51 16.99
C VAL A 85 -12.18 -4.81 18.45
N GLU A 86 -11.16 -5.15 19.22
CA GLU A 86 -11.33 -5.44 20.65
C GLU A 86 -11.74 -4.20 21.46
N GLY A 87 -11.17 -3.03 21.13
CA GLY A 87 -11.60 -1.76 21.72
C GLY A 87 -13.06 -1.43 21.41
N TYR A 88 -13.50 -1.62 20.17
CA TYR A 88 -14.90 -1.45 19.78
C TYR A 88 -15.82 -2.42 20.53
N LYS A 89 -15.48 -3.72 20.54
CA LYS A 89 -16.26 -4.76 21.22
C LYS A 89 -16.43 -4.49 22.71
N SER A 90 -15.44 -3.90 23.38
CA SER A 90 -15.53 -3.57 24.80
C SER A 90 -16.62 -2.55 25.12
N ILE A 91 -16.99 -1.68 24.17
CA ILE A 91 -18.06 -0.68 24.30
C ILE A 91 -19.39 -1.20 23.75
N HIS A 92 -19.34 -2.08 22.76
CA HIS A 92 -20.50 -2.65 22.08
C HIS A 92 -20.50 -4.19 22.17
N PRO A 93 -20.60 -4.78 23.38
CA PRO A 93 -20.43 -6.23 23.57
C PRO A 93 -21.52 -7.06 22.86
N ASN A 94 -22.70 -6.49 22.63
CA ASN A 94 -23.85 -7.13 22.01
C ASN A 94 -23.93 -6.91 20.48
N ASP A 95 -23.02 -6.13 19.90
CA ASP A 95 -22.99 -5.93 18.44
C ASP A 95 -22.38 -7.16 17.75
N ILE A 96 -23.26 -7.95 17.13
CA ILE A 96 -22.88 -9.18 16.38
C ILE A 96 -22.00 -8.84 15.17
N ASN A 97 -22.06 -7.60 14.66
CA ASN A 97 -21.29 -7.12 13.50
C ASN A 97 -19.96 -6.45 13.92
N HIS A 98 -19.58 -6.50 15.19
CA HIS A 98 -18.38 -5.82 15.71
C HIS A 98 -17.10 -6.11 14.90
N ILE A 99 -16.98 -7.31 14.32
CA ILE A 99 -15.87 -7.68 13.43
C ILE A 99 -15.80 -6.77 12.21
N GLY A 100 -16.94 -6.26 11.72
CA GLY A 100 -17.04 -5.37 10.57
C GLY A 100 -16.56 -3.94 10.81
N CYS A 101 -16.24 -3.55 12.06
CA CYS A 101 -15.87 -2.16 12.38
C CYS A 101 -14.52 -1.70 11.78
N VAL A 102 -13.68 -2.59 11.27
CA VAL A 102 -12.44 -2.28 10.54
C VAL A 102 -12.18 -3.28 9.41
N THR A 103 -11.37 -2.89 8.44
CA THR A 103 -10.80 -3.79 7.41
C THR A 103 -9.34 -4.10 7.72
N GLY A 104 -8.74 -5.06 7.01
CA GLY A 104 -7.31 -5.34 7.09
C GLY A 104 -6.82 -5.96 8.40
N LYS A 105 -7.72 -6.50 9.20
CA LYS A 105 -7.39 -7.31 10.39
C LYS A 105 -6.84 -8.68 10.02
N PRO A 106 -6.21 -9.43 10.94
CA PRO A 106 -5.76 -10.80 10.70
C PRO A 106 -6.88 -11.71 10.20
N ILE A 107 -6.53 -12.69 9.35
CA ILE A 107 -7.51 -13.62 8.74
C ILE A 107 -8.27 -14.40 9.81
N GLU A 108 -7.56 -14.89 10.83
CA GLU A 108 -8.09 -15.60 11.98
C GLU A 108 -9.07 -14.78 12.83
N LEU A 109 -9.07 -13.45 12.65
CA LEU A 109 -10.01 -12.51 13.28
C LEU A 109 -11.05 -11.96 12.29
N GLY A 110 -11.33 -12.69 11.21
CA GLY A 110 -12.30 -12.32 10.19
C GLY A 110 -11.75 -11.36 9.14
N GLY A 111 -10.43 -11.33 8.94
CA GLY A 111 -9.79 -10.65 7.81
C GLY A 111 -10.01 -11.38 6.49
N ILE A 112 -9.71 -10.72 5.38
CA ILE A 112 -9.88 -11.23 4.02
C ILE A 112 -8.52 -11.50 3.40
N ASN A 113 -8.38 -12.65 2.71
CA ASN A 113 -7.20 -12.95 1.90
C ASN A 113 -7.02 -11.92 0.78
N GLY A 114 -5.78 -11.66 0.38
CA GLY A 114 -5.47 -10.76 -0.72
C GLY A 114 -5.33 -9.30 -0.33
N ARG A 115 -5.65 -8.90 0.90
CA ARG A 115 -5.57 -7.49 1.33
C ARG A 115 -4.14 -6.92 1.27
N ASN A 116 -3.13 -7.73 1.57
CA ASN A 116 -1.74 -7.29 1.60
C ASN A 116 -1.23 -6.94 0.19
N GLU A 117 -1.57 -7.74 -0.80
CA GLU A 117 -1.16 -7.56 -2.19
C GLU A 117 -2.08 -6.66 -3.00
N ALA A 118 -3.33 -6.43 -2.54
CA ALA A 118 -4.38 -5.76 -3.31
C ALA A 118 -3.96 -4.41 -3.91
N THR A 119 -3.24 -3.57 -3.16
CA THR A 119 -2.84 -2.25 -3.66
C THR A 119 -1.81 -2.37 -4.78
N GLY A 120 -0.75 -3.16 -4.60
CA GLY A 120 0.26 -3.38 -5.64
C GLY A 120 -0.31 -4.09 -6.86
N ARG A 121 -1.19 -5.08 -6.65
CA ARG A 121 -1.91 -5.75 -7.72
C ARG A 121 -2.80 -4.78 -8.49
N GLY A 122 -3.53 -3.89 -7.81
CA GLY A 122 -4.38 -2.89 -8.45
C GLY A 122 -3.59 -1.94 -9.36
N VAL A 123 -2.37 -1.54 -8.97
CA VAL A 123 -1.47 -0.75 -9.83
C VAL A 123 -1.06 -1.56 -11.06
N ALA A 124 -0.77 -2.85 -10.92
CA ALA A 124 -0.42 -3.72 -12.05
C ALA A 124 -1.60 -3.89 -13.02
N GLU A 125 -2.81 -4.12 -12.52
CA GLU A 125 -4.03 -4.21 -13.33
C GLU A 125 -4.28 -2.89 -14.09
N ALA A 126 -4.15 -1.75 -13.41
CA ALA A 126 -4.34 -0.43 -14.03
C ALA A 126 -3.32 -0.17 -15.15
N LEU A 127 -2.04 -0.57 -14.95
CA LEU A 127 -1.03 -0.47 -15.99
C LEU A 127 -1.38 -1.34 -17.20
N LEU A 128 -1.79 -2.59 -16.99
CA LEU A 128 -2.15 -3.50 -18.07
C LEU A 128 -3.40 -3.03 -18.79
N GLU A 129 -4.39 -2.50 -18.05
CA GLU A 129 -5.60 -1.92 -18.64
C GLU A 129 -5.28 -0.70 -19.49
N PHE A 130 -4.41 0.21 -19.03
CA PHE A 130 -3.98 1.37 -19.82
C PHE A 130 -3.45 0.96 -21.21
N PHE A 131 -2.68 -0.12 -21.28
CA PHE A 131 -2.12 -0.62 -22.56
C PHE A 131 -3.18 -1.28 -23.47
N ARG A 132 -4.41 -1.50 -23.02
CA ARG A 132 -5.56 -1.90 -23.86
C ARG A 132 -6.18 -0.72 -24.61
N HIS A 133 -5.77 0.52 -24.31
CA HIS A 133 -6.28 1.75 -24.92
C HIS A 133 -5.20 2.37 -25.84
N PRO A 134 -5.10 1.95 -27.14
CA PRO A 134 -4.01 2.35 -28.03
C PRO A 134 -3.89 3.86 -28.23
N ASP A 135 -5.01 4.58 -28.23
CA ASP A 135 -5.01 6.03 -28.40
C ASP A 135 -4.40 6.75 -27.18
N GLU A 136 -4.66 6.27 -25.99
CA GLU A 136 -4.07 6.81 -24.75
C GLU A 136 -2.57 6.51 -24.68
N VAL A 137 -2.16 5.30 -25.04
CA VAL A 137 -0.76 4.91 -25.14
C VAL A 137 -0.02 5.80 -26.15
N LYS A 138 -0.63 6.07 -27.31
CA LYS A 138 -0.08 6.97 -28.33
C LYS A 138 0.05 8.41 -27.84
N LYS A 139 -0.98 8.95 -27.18
CA LYS A 139 -0.93 10.30 -26.56
C LYS A 139 0.20 10.44 -25.55
N SER A 140 0.46 9.38 -24.78
CA SER A 140 1.55 9.32 -23.78
C SER A 140 2.93 9.11 -24.40
N LYS A 141 3.05 9.02 -25.74
CA LYS A 141 4.31 8.78 -26.48
C LYS A 141 5.02 7.47 -26.09
N LEU A 142 4.29 6.53 -25.54
CA LEU A 142 4.82 5.20 -25.20
C LEU A 142 4.82 4.26 -26.41
N ASN A 143 5.65 3.24 -26.35
CA ASN A 143 5.60 2.15 -27.33
C ASN A 143 4.28 1.38 -27.13
N LYS A 144 3.65 0.95 -28.23
CA LYS A 144 2.38 0.19 -28.19
C LYS A 144 2.49 -1.11 -27.40
N SER A 145 3.66 -1.75 -27.40
CA SER A 145 3.91 -2.96 -26.60
C SER A 145 4.52 -2.59 -25.26
N LEU A 146 3.90 -3.00 -24.16
CA LEU A 146 4.40 -2.75 -22.80
C LEU A 146 5.83 -3.29 -22.63
N SER A 147 6.17 -4.44 -23.21
CA SER A 147 7.51 -5.05 -23.11
C SER A 147 8.63 -4.21 -23.75
N LYS A 148 8.31 -3.24 -24.60
CA LYS A 148 9.26 -2.33 -25.23
C LYS A 148 9.43 -1.01 -24.47
N ASN A 149 8.71 -0.82 -23.38
CA ASN A 149 8.85 0.34 -22.51
C ASN A 149 9.66 -0.07 -21.27
N SER A 150 10.57 0.81 -20.85
CA SER A 150 11.34 0.66 -19.62
C SER A 150 10.55 1.17 -18.43
N ILE A 151 10.62 0.45 -17.31
CA ILE A 151 9.91 0.79 -16.08
C ILE A 151 10.91 0.99 -14.96
N VAL A 152 10.79 2.10 -14.24
CA VAL A 152 11.46 2.33 -12.96
C VAL A 152 10.43 2.35 -11.84
N ILE A 153 10.76 1.73 -10.72
CA ILE A 153 9.88 1.63 -9.55
C ILE A 153 10.53 2.35 -8.37
N GLN A 154 9.80 3.30 -7.79
CA GLN A 154 10.25 4.03 -6.61
C GLN A 154 9.55 3.51 -5.35
N GLY A 155 10.35 2.89 -4.49
CA GLY A 155 9.85 2.29 -3.24
C GLY A 155 9.55 0.80 -3.36
N MET A 156 10.19 0.01 -2.49
CA MET A 156 10.04 -1.45 -2.42
C MET A 156 9.29 -1.87 -1.15
N GLY A 157 8.36 -1.02 -0.71
CA GLY A 157 7.42 -1.34 0.35
C GLY A 157 6.34 -2.32 -0.10
N ASN A 158 5.25 -2.37 0.64
CA ASN A 158 4.15 -3.29 0.34
C ASN A 158 3.62 -3.12 -1.09
N VAL A 159 3.42 -1.87 -1.55
CA VAL A 159 2.85 -1.59 -2.88
C VAL A 159 3.82 -1.97 -3.99
N GLY A 160 5.06 -1.43 -3.99
CA GLY A 160 6.04 -1.67 -5.05
C GLY A 160 6.42 -3.14 -5.19
N PHE A 161 6.61 -3.84 -4.07
CA PHE A 161 6.96 -5.27 -4.13
C PHE A 161 5.80 -6.13 -4.67
N ASN A 162 4.57 -5.88 -4.23
CA ASN A 162 3.41 -6.61 -4.73
C ASN A 162 3.03 -6.20 -6.16
N PHE A 163 3.33 -4.96 -6.57
CA PHE A 163 3.25 -4.57 -7.99
C PHE A 163 4.16 -5.46 -8.84
N ILE A 164 5.45 -5.57 -8.50
CA ILE A 164 6.40 -6.42 -9.25
C ILE A 164 5.91 -7.87 -9.33
N LYS A 165 5.52 -8.45 -8.20
CA LYS A 165 5.00 -9.83 -8.16
C LYS A 165 3.81 -10.01 -9.09
N SER A 166 2.82 -9.13 -8.98
CA SER A 166 1.58 -9.23 -9.73
C SER A 166 1.78 -8.98 -11.22
N VAL A 167 2.51 -7.92 -11.58
CA VAL A 167 2.73 -7.61 -12.99
C VAL A 167 3.60 -8.66 -13.69
N TYR A 168 4.61 -9.21 -13.03
CA TYR A 168 5.43 -10.27 -13.58
C TYR A 168 4.63 -11.58 -13.79
N GLN A 169 3.74 -11.89 -12.87
CA GLN A 169 2.83 -13.04 -12.99
C GLN A 169 1.85 -12.89 -14.16
N MET A 170 1.28 -11.68 -14.35
CA MET A 170 0.29 -11.40 -15.40
C MET A 170 0.92 -11.12 -16.76
N TYR A 171 2.11 -10.55 -16.78
CA TYR A 171 2.84 -10.17 -17.99
C TYR A 171 4.34 -10.41 -17.83
N PRO A 172 4.83 -11.64 -18.01
CA PRO A 172 6.23 -12.01 -17.76
C PRO A 172 7.26 -11.28 -18.65
N LEU A 173 6.81 -10.70 -19.76
CA LEU A 173 7.67 -9.93 -20.69
C LEU A 173 7.89 -8.48 -20.27
N ILE A 174 7.42 -8.08 -19.08
CA ILE A 174 7.59 -6.72 -18.57
C ILE A 174 9.08 -6.39 -18.37
N LYS A 175 9.48 -5.18 -18.75
CA LYS A 175 10.85 -4.72 -18.66
C LYS A 175 11.03 -3.71 -17.53
N VAL A 176 11.38 -4.17 -16.35
CA VAL A 176 11.77 -3.30 -15.23
C VAL A 176 13.28 -3.06 -15.32
N THR A 177 13.67 -1.81 -15.49
CA THR A 177 15.08 -1.41 -15.62
C THR A 177 15.66 -0.81 -14.35
N GLY A 178 14.81 -0.30 -13.44
CA GLY A 178 15.29 0.30 -12.21
C GLY A 178 14.35 0.08 -11.02
N ILE A 179 14.96 -0.07 -9.85
CA ILE A 179 14.28 -0.15 -8.57
C ILE A 179 15.00 0.80 -7.61
N ILE A 180 14.29 1.81 -7.11
CA ILE A 180 14.83 2.87 -6.26
C ILE A 180 14.29 2.70 -4.86
N GLU A 181 15.19 2.70 -3.87
CA GLU A 181 14.88 2.63 -2.46
C GLU A 181 15.67 3.70 -1.68
N LYS A 182 15.19 4.02 -0.48
CA LYS A 182 15.87 4.95 0.42
C LYS A 182 17.36 4.63 0.62
N ASN A 183 17.70 3.36 0.55
CA ASN A 183 19.02 2.83 0.87
C ASN A 183 19.93 2.63 -0.36
N GLY A 184 19.49 2.97 -1.56
CA GLY A 184 20.19 2.75 -2.82
C GLY A 184 19.23 2.25 -3.89
N SER A 185 19.75 1.81 -5.00
CA SER A 185 18.94 1.36 -6.14
C SER A 185 19.57 0.14 -6.83
N ILE A 186 18.79 -0.49 -7.67
CA ILE A 186 19.25 -1.50 -8.63
C ILE A 186 18.90 -0.97 -10.00
N TYR A 187 19.88 -0.95 -10.93
CA TYR A 187 19.66 -0.52 -12.30
C TYR A 187 20.32 -1.47 -13.29
N ASP A 188 19.55 -1.90 -14.27
CA ASP A 188 20.00 -2.67 -15.41
C ASP A 188 19.20 -2.24 -16.65
N PRO A 189 19.80 -1.51 -17.59
CA PRO A 189 19.11 -1.04 -18.80
C PRO A 189 18.63 -2.18 -19.70
N SER A 190 19.21 -3.37 -19.58
CA SER A 190 18.76 -4.57 -20.31
C SER A 190 17.51 -5.21 -19.71
N GLY A 191 17.17 -4.87 -18.47
CA GLY A 191 16.06 -5.40 -17.69
C GLY A 191 16.54 -6.25 -16.50
N ILE A 192 15.95 -6.01 -15.35
CA ILE A 192 16.22 -6.74 -14.10
C ILE A 192 15.59 -8.12 -14.19
N ASP A 193 16.34 -9.17 -13.85
CA ASP A 193 15.82 -10.53 -13.69
C ASP A 193 14.83 -10.57 -12.51
N LEU A 194 13.54 -10.44 -12.83
CA LEU A 194 12.47 -10.32 -11.83
C LEU A 194 12.25 -11.61 -11.04
N ASP A 195 12.40 -12.78 -11.64
CA ASP A 195 12.26 -14.04 -10.92
C ASP A 195 13.31 -14.15 -9.80
N LYS A 196 14.55 -13.87 -10.14
CA LYS A 196 15.66 -13.86 -9.19
C LYS A 196 15.52 -12.74 -8.14
N PHE A 197 15.08 -11.56 -8.59
CA PHE A 197 14.85 -10.42 -7.68
C PHE A 197 13.77 -10.74 -6.65
N ILE A 198 12.59 -11.20 -7.09
CA ILE A 198 11.44 -11.52 -6.23
C ILE A 198 11.86 -12.53 -5.16
N LYS A 199 12.49 -13.65 -5.55
CA LYS A 199 12.95 -14.69 -4.62
C LYS A 199 13.91 -14.15 -3.55
N LYS A 200 14.87 -13.33 -3.96
CA LYS A 200 15.83 -12.74 -3.03
C LYS A 200 15.19 -11.67 -2.12
N PHE A 201 14.40 -10.78 -2.71
CA PHE A 201 13.78 -9.69 -1.95
C PHE A 201 12.73 -10.20 -0.96
N ASP A 202 12.00 -11.24 -1.31
CA ASP A 202 11.03 -11.86 -0.40
C ASP A 202 11.69 -12.38 0.89
N LYS A 203 12.90 -12.92 0.75
CA LYS A 203 13.69 -13.43 1.88
C LYS A 203 14.28 -12.32 2.76
N TYR A 204 14.86 -11.29 2.16
CA TYR A 204 15.68 -10.32 2.89
C TYR A 204 14.99 -8.99 3.16
N LYS A 205 13.95 -8.62 2.38
CA LYS A 205 13.19 -7.35 2.47
C LYS A 205 14.06 -6.09 2.50
N ASP A 206 15.27 -6.16 1.93
CA ASP A 206 16.24 -5.08 1.90
C ASP A 206 17.14 -5.21 0.66
N ILE A 207 17.11 -4.21 -0.22
CA ILE A 207 17.85 -4.24 -1.50
C ILE A 207 19.37 -4.30 -1.31
N LYS A 208 19.91 -3.80 -0.19
CA LYS A 208 21.33 -3.90 0.13
C LYS A 208 21.76 -5.33 0.44
N LYS A 209 20.89 -6.09 1.09
CA LYS A 209 21.19 -7.44 1.55
C LYS A 209 21.07 -8.50 0.45
N ILE A 210 20.37 -8.21 -0.63
CA ILE A 210 20.14 -9.19 -1.68
C ILE A 210 21.35 -9.40 -2.60
N ASN A 211 22.39 -8.58 -2.50
CA ASN A 211 23.59 -8.65 -3.34
C ASN A 211 23.23 -8.86 -4.83
N PHE A 212 22.51 -7.91 -5.40
CA PHE A 212 22.01 -7.99 -6.77
C PHE A 212 22.96 -7.25 -7.72
N LYS A 213 23.16 -7.80 -8.93
CA LYS A 213 23.91 -7.12 -9.98
C LYS A 213 23.25 -5.78 -10.31
N GLY A 214 24.03 -4.74 -10.51
CA GLY A 214 23.51 -3.39 -10.79
C GLY A 214 23.13 -2.59 -9.54
N PHE A 215 23.51 -3.04 -8.33
CA PHE A 215 23.31 -2.25 -7.13
C PHE A 215 24.15 -0.97 -7.14
N LEU A 216 23.51 0.16 -6.86
CA LEU A 216 24.09 1.51 -6.80
C LEU A 216 23.76 2.15 -5.46
N LYS A 217 24.66 2.98 -4.95
CA LYS A 217 24.40 3.79 -3.75
C LYS A 217 23.52 5.03 -4.02
N LYS A 218 23.23 5.31 -5.28
CA LYS A 218 22.35 6.39 -5.74
C LYS A 218 20.87 6.02 -5.55
N ASN A 219 20.05 7.01 -5.28
CA ASN A 219 18.62 6.84 -5.08
C ASN A 219 17.78 8.02 -5.64
N SER A 220 18.38 8.90 -6.46
CA SER A 220 17.64 9.93 -7.16
C SER A 220 16.94 9.34 -8.38
N ILE A 221 15.67 9.69 -8.58
CA ILE A 221 14.89 9.25 -9.74
C ILE A 221 15.47 9.78 -11.07
N GLU A 222 16.11 10.93 -11.03
CA GLU A 222 16.73 11.60 -12.19
C GLU A 222 17.91 10.80 -12.75
N ASP A 223 18.51 9.91 -11.93
CA ASP A 223 19.61 9.05 -12.36
C ASP A 223 19.16 7.84 -13.22
N PHE A 224 17.84 7.62 -13.35
CA PHE A 224 17.29 6.39 -13.95
C PHE A 224 16.27 6.71 -15.04
N PRO A 225 16.72 6.89 -16.31
CA PRO A 225 15.80 7.13 -17.41
C PRO A 225 14.85 5.95 -17.59
N ALA A 226 13.57 6.26 -17.73
CA ALA A 226 12.52 5.28 -17.97
C ALA A 226 11.35 5.89 -18.73
N ASP A 227 10.61 5.05 -19.44
CA ASP A 227 9.38 5.44 -20.11
C ASP A 227 8.22 5.54 -19.13
N ILE A 228 8.24 4.71 -18.08
CA ILE A 228 7.18 4.59 -17.08
C ILE A 228 7.78 4.62 -15.67
N LEU A 229 7.21 5.42 -14.80
CA LEU A 229 7.51 5.47 -13.38
C LEU A 229 6.32 4.93 -12.57
N ILE A 230 6.64 4.01 -11.64
CA ILE A 230 5.69 3.41 -10.70
C ILE A 230 6.09 3.78 -9.26
#